data_a8093ba19c69a9137ed594a5a01025c5
#
_entry.id   a8093ba19c69a9137ed594a5a01025c5
#
_cell.length_a   1.000
_cell.length_b   1.000
_cell.length_c   1.000
_cell.angle_alpha   90.00
_cell.angle_beta   90.00
_cell.angle_gamma   90.00
#
_symmetry.space_group_name_H-M   'P 1'
#
loop_
_entity.id
_entity.type
_entity.pdbx_description
1 polymer ?
#
loop_
_entity_poly.entity_id
_entity_poly.type
_entity_poly.pdbx_seq_one_letter_code
_entity_poly.pdbx_strand_id
1 'polypeptide(L)'
;LTCRLIDRPIRPLFPDGFYKEVQVIVHVLSLNPEVQADIAAMIATSAALSVSGIPFNGPIGAARVGYVNGTYVLNPGQTQLKDSQLDLVVAGTQAAVLMVESEAQQLSEEIMLGAVVYGHEQGNIAIAAIHELVRDAGKPVWDWKPPARDEALIARVEALGAGKLSAAYQIRNKQARTQAC
;
A
#
# COMPACT_ATOMS: atom_id res chain seq x y z
N LEU A 1 -10.44 -4.07 -9.77
CA LEU A 1 -9.38 -3.10 -9.46
C LEU A 1 -9.41 -2.71 -7.98
N THR A 2 -10.54 -2.24 -7.42
CA THR A 2 -10.66 -1.72 -6.05
C THR A 2 -10.14 -2.68 -4.98
N CYS A 3 -10.46 -3.99 -5.07
CA CYS A 3 -9.91 -4.98 -4.13
C CYS A 3 -8.38 -4.99 -4.11
N ARG A 4 -7.74 -4.84 -5.26
CA ARG A 4 -6.27 -4.78 -5.36
C ARG A 4 -5.70 -3.49 -4.81
N LEU A 5 -6.39 -2.36 -5.01
CA LEU A 5 -5.98 -1.07 -4.44
C LEU A 5 -5.98 -1.12 -2.90
N ILE A 6 -6.93 -1.85 -2.30
CA ILE A 6 -7.00 -2.05 -0.85
C ILE A 6 -5.93 -3.05 -0.39
N ASP A 7 -5.85 -4.23 -1.01
CA ASP A 7 -5.01 -5.34 -0.57
C ASP A 7 -3.50 -5.02 -0.66
N ARG A 8 -3.06 -4.42 -1.77
CA ARG A 8 -1.63 -4.21 -2.04
C ARG A 8 -0.90 -3.37 -0.98
N PRO A 9 -1.42 -2.23 -0.50
CA PRO A 9 -0.76 -1.44 0.54
C PRO A 9 -0.96 -2.01 1.95
N ILE A 10 -1.97 -2.84 2.19
CA ILE A 10 -2.32 -3.34 3.53
C ILE A 10 -1.60 -4.64 3.84
N ARG A 11 -1.54 -5.57 2.90
CA ARG A 11 -0.95 -6.90 3.09
C ARG A 11 0.46 -6.87 3.67
N PRO A 12 1.42 -6.06 3.18
CA PRO A 12 2.79 -6.03 3.71
C PRO A 12 2.91 -5.44 5.12
N LEU A 13 1.84 -4.86 5.65
CA LEU A 13 1.82 -4.26 6.99
C LEU A 13 1.43 -5.24 8.10
N PHE A 14 1.01 -6.45 7.75
CA PHE A 14 0.90 -7.51 8.76
C PHE A 14 2.28 -8.08 9.08
N PRO A 15 2.62 -8.27 10.36
CA PRO A 15 3.92 -8.76 10.74
C PRO A 15 4.15 -10.20 10.31
N ASP A 16 5.40 -10.55 10.03
CA ASP A 16 5.81 -11.91 9.70
C ASP A 16 5.36 -12.91 10.77
N GLY A 17 4.79 -14.02 10.33
CA GLY A 17 4.26 -15.03 11.25
C GLY A 17 2.82 -14.81 11.70
N PHE A 18 2.17 -13.72 11.30
CA PHE A 18 0.74 -13.53 11.51
C PHE A 18 -0.06 -14.27 10.43
N TYR A 19 -0.36 -15.55 10.70
CA TYR A 19 -1.03 -16.44 9.73
C TYR A 19 -2.56 -16.54 9.93
N LYS A 20 -3.13 -15.68 10.77
CA LYS A 20 -4.58 -15.64 10.93
C LYS A 20 -5.23 -15.03 9.68
N GLU A 21 -6.33 -15.62 9.27
CA GLU A 21 -7.10 -15.09 8.14
C GLU A 21 -7.70 -13.72 8.50
N VAL A 22 -7.53 -12.77 7.60
CA VAL A 22 -8.11 -11.43 7.70
C VAL A 22 -9.00 -11.20 6.49
N GLN A 23 -10.29 -11.03 6.72
CA GLN A 23 -11.25 -10.69 5.68
C GLN A 23 -11.70 -9.25 5.85
N VAL A 24 -11.62 -8.47 4.77
CA VAL A 24 -12.10 -7.09 4.70
C VAL A 24 -13.28 -7.02 3.75
N ILE A 25 -14.41 -6.57 4.26
CA ILE A 25 -15.64 -6.37 3.47
C ILE A 25 -16.02 -4.90 3.56
N VAL A 26 -16.11 -4.24 2.41
CA VAL A 26 -16.49 -2.84 2.32
C VAL A 26 -17.90 -2.73 1.74
N HIS A 27 -18.80 -2.09 2.49
CA HIS A 27 -20.16 -1.80 2.05
C HIS A 27 -20.28 -0.32 1.68
N VAL A 28 -20.64 -0.04 0.43
CA VAL A 28 -20.96 1.33 -0.02
C VAL A 28 -22.44 1.58 0.27
N LEU A 29 -22.72 2.39 1.28
CA LEU A 29 -24.08 2.69 1.72
C LEU A 29 -24.72 3.87 0.95
N SER A 30 -23.88 4.78 0.47
CA SER A 30 -24.30 5.94 -0.31
C SER A 30 -23.21 6.29 -1.32
N LEU A 31 -23.59 6.62 -2.52
CA LEU A 31 -22.68 6.92 -3.62
C LEU A 31 -23.06 8.25 -4.29
N ASN A 32 -22.05 9.11 -4.45
CA ASN A 32 -22.11 10.24 -5.36
C ASN A 32 -21.47 9.80 -6.68
N PRO A 33 -22.16 9.87 -7.85
CA PRO A 33 -21.59 9.47 -9.14
C PRO A 33 -20.32 10.22 -9.55
N GLU A 34 -20.09 11.42 -9.04
CA GLU A 34 -18.88 12.21 -9.29
C GLU A 34 -17.69 11.76 -8.45
N VAL A 35 -17.90 11.05 -7.33
CA VAL A 35 -16.84 10.65 -6.39
C VAL A 35 -16.62 9.15 -6.46
N GLN A 36 -15.40 8.74 -6.80
CA GLN A 36 -15.02 7.33 -6.76
C GLN A 36 -14.93 6.83 -5.32
N ALA A 37 -15.55 5.69 -5.04
CA ALA A 37 -15.63 5.13 -3.69
C ALA A 37 -14.33 4.45 -3.21
N ASP A 38 -13.36 4.22 -4.08
CA ASP A 38 -12.17 3.43 -3.79
C ASP A 38 -11.24 4.07 -2.76
N ILE A 39 -10.97 5.37 -2.86
CA ILE A 39 -10.14 6.08 -1.87
C ILE A 39 -10.80 6.06 -0.48
N ALA A 40 -12.10 6.32 -0.43
CA ALA A 40 -12.85 6.23 0.83
C ALA A 40 -12.82 4.81 1.40
N ALA A 41 -12.94 3.77 0.54
CA ALA A 41 -12.84 2.37 0.93
C ALA A 41 -11.46 2.01 1.48
N MET A 42 -10.38 2.51 0.88
CA MET A 42 -9.00 2.31 1.36
C MET A 42 -8.79 2.92 2.75
N ILE A 43 -9.22 4.17 2.94
CA ILE A 43 -9.11 4.89 4.22
C ILE A 43 -9.98 4.21 5.29
N ALA A 44 -11.22 3.84 4.96
CA ALA A 44 -12.11 3.14 5.88
C ALA A 44 -11.56 1.79 6.32
N THR A 45 -10.96 1.03 5.39
CA THR A 45 -10.29 -0.23 5.71
C THR A 45 -9.09 -0.02 6.64
N SER A 46 -8.26 0.98 6.35
CA SER A 46 -7.12 1.36 7.19
C SER A 46 -7.57 1.71 8.61
N ALA A 47 -8.63 2.51 8.74
CA ALA A 47 -9.21 2.88 10.03
C ALA A 47 -9.76 1.65 10.77
N ALA A 48 -10.53 0.78 10.09
CA ALA A 48 -11.10 -0.41 10.69
C ALA A 48 -10.03 -1.37 11.24
N LEU A 49 -8.97 -1.61 10.46
CA LEU A 49 -7.83 -2.42 10.91
C LEU A 49 -7.14 -1.78 12.12
N SER A 50 -6.90 -0.48 12.08
CA SER A 50 -6.20 0.23 13.13
C SER A 50 -6.97 0.25 14.46
N VAL A 51 -8.29 0.41 14.43
CA VAL A 51 -9.13 0.38 15.66
C VAL A 51 -9.40 -1.03 16.18
N SER A 52 -9.17 -2.08 15.36
CA SER A 52 -9.50 -3.46 15.74
C SER A 52 -8.58 -4.07 16.80
N GLY A 53 -7.38 -3.51 16.96
CA GLY A 53 -6.35 -4.03 17.86
C GLY A 53 -5.56 -5.22 17.30
N ILE A 54 -5.80 -5.66 16.05
CA ILE A 54 -5.01 -6.72 15.43
C ILE A 54 -3.56 -6.25 15.18
N PRO A 55 -2.58 -7.16 15.09
CA PRO A 55 -1.21 -6.80 14.71
C PRO A 55 -1.17 -6.23 13.30
N PHE A 56 -1.10 -4.91 13.19
CA PHE A 56 -1.10 -4.17 11.94
C PHE A 56 -0.19 -2.95 12.04
N ASN A 57 0.82 -2.86 11.17
CA ASN A 57 1.85 -1.81 11.18
C ASN A 57 1.43 -0.56 10.37
N GLY A 58 0.11 -0.34 10.22
CA GLY A 58 -0.47 0.88 9.67
C GLY A 58 -0.62 1.98 10.74
N PRO A 59 -1.47 2.99 10.47
CA PRO A 59 -2.39 3.09 9.34
C PRO A 59 -1.74 3.44 8.01
N ILE A 60 -2.51 3.30 6.92
CA ILE A 60 -2.21 3.89 5.62
C ILE A 60 -3.14 5.05 5.33
N GLY A 61 -2.60 6.04 4.59
CA GLY A 61 -3.38 7.02 3.86
C GLY A 61 -3.45 6.65 2.38
N ALA A 62 -4.42 7.20 1.68
CA ALA A 62 -4.57 7.05 0.25
C ALA A 62 -5.09 8.33 -0.38
N ALA A 63 -4.70 8.58 -1.62
CA ALA A 63 -5.17 9.71 -2.41
C ALA A 63 -5.21 9.34 -3.89
N ARG A 64 -6.14 9.95 -4.63
CA ARG A 64 -6.12 9.98 -6.09
C ARG A 64 -5.60 11.33 -6.53
N VAL A 65 -4.71 11.35 -7.49
CA VAL A 65 -4.11 12.58 -8.04
C VAL A 65 -4.38 12.64 -9.52
N GLY A 66 -5.04 13.70 -9.95
CA GLY A 66 -5.16 14.10 -11.34
C GLY A 66 -4.11 15.16 -11.71
N TYR A 67 -3.92 15.39 -13.02
CA TYR A 67 -3.10 16.46 -13.54
C TYR A 67 -3.85 17.19 -14.64
N VAL A 68 -4.32 18.39 -14.33
CA VAL A 68 -5.19 19.20 -15.23
C VAL A 68 -4.59 20.59 -15.37
N ASN A 69 -4.40 21.04 -16.60
CA ASN A 69 -3.86 22.39 -16.91
C ASN A 69 -2.57 22.72 -16.15
N GLY A 70 -1.65 21.75 -16.03
CA GLY A 70 -0.36 21.94 -15.36
C GLY A 70 -0.42 21.91 -13.83
N THR A 71 -1.52 21.50 -13.23
CA THR A 71 -1.72 21.51 -11.76
C THR A 71 -2.19 20.14 -11.26
N TYR A 72 -1.67 19.71 -10.11
CA TYR A 72 -2.16 18.52 -9.41
C TYR A 72 -3.53 18.80 -8.78
N VAL A 73 -4.45 17.85 -8.96
CA VAL A 73 -5.80 17.90 -8.40
C VAL A 73 -5.99 16.70 -7.46
N LEU A 74 -6.31 16.97 -6.21
CA LEU A 74 -6.58 15.95 -5.22
C LEU A 74 -7.98 15.38 -5.39
N ASN A 75 -8.08 14.04 -5.44
CA ASN A 75 -9.35 13.32 -5.53
C ASN A 75 -10.30 13.91 -6.60
N PRO A 76 -9.84 14.05 -7.85
CA PRO A 76 -10.65 14.64 -8.90
C PRO A 76 -11.95 13.87 -9.10
N GLY A 77 -13.04 14.56 -9.34
CA GLY A 77 -14.32 13.96 -9.72
C GLY A 77 -14.25 13.29 -11.09
N GLN A 78 -15.25 12.44 -11.38
CA GLN A 78 -15.35 11.72 -12.66
C GLN A 78 -15.32 12.66 -13.86
N THR A 79 -15.97 13.81 -13.76
CA THR A 79 -15.97 14.84 -14.81
C THR A 79 -14.57 15.43 -14.99
N GLN A 80 -13.85 15.75 -13.92
CA GLN A 80 -12.50 16.29 -13.99
C GLN A 80 -11.47 15.27 -14.52
N LEU A 81 -11.66 13.98 -14.22
CA LEU A 81 -10.77 12.92 -14.71
C LEU A 81 -10.79 12.78 -16.23
N LYS A 82 -11.90 13.13 -16.90
CA LYS A 82 -11.97 13.08 -18.38
C LYS A 82 -10.98 14.04 -19.05
N ASP A 83 -10.70 15.17 -18.40
CA ASP A 83 -9.79 16.21 -18.90
C ASP A 83 -8.39 16.07 -18.28
N SER A 84 -8.18 15.08 -17.42
CA SER A 84 -6.90 14.86 -16.73
C SER A 84 -5.92 14.08 -17.59
N GLN A 85 -4.65 14.50 -17.59
CA GLN A 85 -3.55 13.76 -18.20
C GLN A 85 -2.98 12.67 -17.30
N LEU A 86 -3.47 12.60 -16.06
CA LEU A 86 -3.05 11.63 -15.05
C LEU A 86 -4.25 11.15 -14.25
N ASP A 87 -4.35 9.84 -14.05
CA ASP A 87 -5.13 9.20 -13.01
C ASP A 87 -4.18 8.34 -12.18
N LEU A 88 -3.79 8.83 -11.00
CA LEU A 88 -2.82 8.17 -10.15
C LEU A 88 -3.42 7.94 -8.76
N VAL A 89 -3.39 6.69 -8.30
CA VAL A 89 -3.71 6.33 -6.92
C VAL A 89 -2.42 6.02 -6.18
N VAL A 90 -2.20 6.68 -5.07
CA VAL A 90 -1.07 6.45 -4.18
C VAL A 90 -1.56 6.09 -2.79
N ALA A 91 -0.91 5.12 -2.15
CA ALA A 91 -1.17 4.75 -0.77
C ALA A 91 0.13 4.39 -0.05
N GLY A 92 0.18 4.72 1.23
CA GLY A 92 1.36 4.45 2.05
C GLY A 92 1.13 4.71 3.53
N THR A 93 2.13 4.38 4.32
CA THR A 93 2.22 4.81 5.72
C THR A 93 2.74 6.25 5.78
N GLN A 94 2.80 6.82 6.97
CA GLN A 94 3.37 8.15 7.15
C GLN A 94 4.82 8.26 6.64
N ALA A 95 5.58 7.17 6.76
CA ALA A 95 7.02 7.16 6.45
C ALA A 95 7.33 6.81 4.99
N ALA A 96 6.46 6.07 4.29
CA ALA A 96 6.79 5.54 2.97
C ALA A 96 5.55 5.25 2.12
N VAL A 97 5.71 5.44 0.80
CA VAL A 97 4.76 4.99 -0.20
C VAL A 97 4.87 3.47 -0.36
N LEU A 98 3.75 2.77 -0.31
CA LEU A 98 3.65 1.32 -0.45
C LEU A 98 3.06 0.88 -1.78
N MET A 99 2.20 1.69 -2.37
CA MET A 99 1.51 1.35 -3.61
C MET A 99 1.29 2.58 -4.46
N VAL A 100 1.56 2.45 -5.75
CA VAL A 100 1.19 3.39 -6.80
C VAL A 100 0.52 2.60 -7.93
N GLU A 101 -0.57 3.12 -8.44
CA GLU A 101 -1.26 2.63 -9.63
C GLU A 101 -1.62 3.84 -10.49
N SER A 102 -1.25 3.86 -11.78
CA SER A 102 -1.49 5.05 -12.60
C SER A 102 -1.74 4.74 -14.07
N GLU A 103 -2.54 5.61 -14.69
CA GLU A 103 -2.65 5.80 -16.13
C GLU A 103 -2.23 7.24 -16.44
N ALA A 104 -1.31 7.43 -17.41
CA ALA A 104 -0.75 8.74 -17.73
C ALA A 104 -0.59 8.92 -19.24
N GLN A 105 -0.80 10.16 -19.71
CA GLN A 105 -0.61 10.58 -21.11
C GLN A 105 0.81 11.13 -21.32
N GLN A 106 1.83 10.25 -21.29
CA GLN A 106 3.23 10.57 -21.58
C GLN A 106 3.79 11.77 -20.79
N LEU A 107 3.46 11.86 -19.49
CA LEU A 107 3.98 12.88 -18.60
C LEU A 107 5.46 12.63 -18.28
N SER A 108 6.21 13.70 -17.97
CA SER A 108 7.61 13.58 -17.57
C SER A 108 7.75 12.87 -16.22
N GLU A 109 8.92 12.27 -15.97
CA GLU A 109 9.23 11.63 -14.68
C GLU A 109 9.12 12.61 -13.51
N GLU A 110 9.48 13.87 -13.71
CA GLU A 110 9.36 14.92 -12.71
C GLU A 110 7.91 15.16 -12.29
N ILE A 111 6.98 15.25 -13.27
CA ILE A 111 5.53 15.40 -13.01
C ILE A 111 5.00 14.15 -12.32
N MET A 112 5.38 12.96 -12.76
CA MET A 112 4.95 11.70 -12.16
C MET A 112 5.42 11.57 -10.70
N LEU A 113 6.69 11.87 -10.44
CA LEU A 113 7.24 11.86 -9.09
C LEU A 113 6.56 12.90 -8.20
N GLY A 114 6.37 14.11 -8.71
CA GLY A 114 5.65 15.18 -7.99
C GLY A 114 4.22 14.79 -7.63
N ALA A 115 3.51 14.07 -8.52
CA ALA A 115 2.16 13.56 -8.23
C ALA A 115 2.16 12.54 -7.09
N VAL A 116 3.13 11.63 -7.05
CA VAL A 116 3.28 10.65 -5.97
C VAL A 116 3.55 11.33 -4.64
N VAL A 117 4.49 12.28 -4.61
CA VAL A 117 4.82 13.04 -3.39
C VAL A 117 3.60 13.83 -2.91
N TYR A 118 2.96 14.58 -3.81
CA TYR A 118 1.75 15.34 -3.49
C TYR A 118 0.65 14.46 -2.89
N GLY A 119 0.34 13.33 -3.53
CA GLY A 119 -0.70 12.42 -3.04
C GLY A 119 -0.35 11.77 -1.70
N HIS A 120 0.93 11.42 -1.47
CA HIS A 120 1.39 10.89 -0.19
C HIS A 120 1.27 11.93 0.94
N GLU A 121 1.64 13.17 0.70
CA GLU A 121 1.48 14.27 1.67
C GLU A 121 0.00 14.48 2.05
N GLN A 122 -0.90 14.46 1.06
CA GLN A 122 -2.33 14.57 1.31
C GLN A 122 -2.89 13.34 2.05
N GLY A 123 -2.39 12.15 1.75
CA GLY A 123 -2.74 10.91 2.46
C GLY A 123 -2.38 10.94 3.96
N ASN A 124 -1.33 11.66 4.34
CA ASN A 124 -0.91 11.82 5.74
C ASN A 124 -1.95 12.53 6.60
N ILE A 125 -2.82 13.37 6.01
CA ILE A 125 -3.93 14.00 6.72
C ILE A 125 -4.93 12.93 7.21
N ALA A 126 -5.24 11.95 6.36
CA ALA A 126 -6.11 10.83 6.74
C ALA A 126 -5.46 9.95 7.82
N ILE A 127 -4.14 9.73 7.74
CA ILE A 127 -3.39 8.98 8.76
C ILE A 127 -3.50 9.67 10.13
N ALA A 128 -3.33 10.99 10.18
CA ALA A 128 -3.47 11.75 11.44
C ALA A 128 -4.88 11.58 12.04
N ALA A 129 -5.92 11.69 11.22
CA ALA A 129 -7.30 11.48 11.68
C ALA A 129 -7.56 10.04 12.16
N ILE A 130 -6.95 9.03 11.51
CA ILE A 130 -7.05 7.64 11.96
C ILE A 130 -6.37 7.45 13.31
N HIS A 131 -5.21 8.06 13.55
CA HIS A 131 -4.56 8.01 14.87
C HIS A 131 -5.42 8.62 15.97
N GLU A 132 -6.13 9.71 15.68
CA GLU A 132 -7.09 10.30 16.62
C GLU A 132 -8.25 9.33 16.90
N LEU A 133 -8.82 8.74 15.86
CA LEU A 133 -9.88 7.74 16.01
C LEU A 133 -9.42 6.52 16.84
N VAL A 134 -8.21 6.03 16.63
CA VAL A 134 -7.64 4.91 17.39
C VAL A 134 -7.48 5.29 18.88
N ARG A 135 -7.05 6.51 19.17
CA ARG A 135 -6.95 7.00 20.55
C ARG A 135 -8.31 7.02 21.26
N ASP A 136 -9.36 7.42 20.53
CA ASP A 136 -10.69 7.63 21.10
C ASP A 136 -11.54 6.35 21.15
N ALA A 137 -11.38 5.43 20.18
CA ALA A 137 -12.23 4.27 20.00
C ALA A 137 -11.48 2.95 19.74
N GLY A 138 -10.16 2.94 19.82
CA GLY A 138 -9.35 1.75 19.57
C GLY A 138 -9.61 0.64 20.58
N LYS A 139 -9.63 -0.60 20.11
CA LYS A 139 -9.67 -1.78 20.96
C LYS A 139 -8.28 -2.07 21.54
N PRO A 140 -8.18 -2.79 22.67
CA PRO A 140 -6.91 -3.26 23.19
C PRO A 140 -6.14 -4.04 22.12
N VAL A 141 -4.83 -3.81 22.03
CA VAL A 141 -3.95 -4.55 21.12
C VAL A 141 -3.92 -6.02 21.53
N TRP A 142 -4.00 -6.91 20.56
CA TRP A 142 -3.92 -8.35 20.81
C TRP A 142 -2.57 -8.72 21.42
N ASP A 143 -2.58 -9.59 22.42
CA ASP A 143 -1.35 -10.22 22.94
C ASP A 143 -0.89 -11.32 21.96
N TRP A 144 -0.36 -10.87 20.83
CA TRP A 144 0.19 -11.74 19.79
C TRP A 144 1.71 -11.58 19.72
N LYS A 145 2.38 -12.71 19.61
CA LYS A 145 3.83 -12.75 19.40
C LYS A 145 4.12 -13.62 18.19
N PRO A 146 5.13 -13.25 17.37
CA PRO A 146 5.54 -14.09 16.26
C PRO A 146 6.01 -15.45 16.76
N PRO A 147 5.79 -16.54 16.00
CA PRO A 147 6.34 -17.84 16.35
C PRO A 147 7.87 -17.77 16.40
N ALA A 148 8.47 -18.54 17.30
CA ALA A 148 9.91 -18.63 17.39
C ALA A 148 10.50 -19.15 16.07
N ARG A 149 11.57 -18.53 15.59
CA ARG A 149 12.30 -18.98 14.41
C ARG A 149 13.29 -20.09 14.82
N ASP A 150 13.41 -21.10 13.97
CA ASP A 150 14.48 -22.11 14.10
C ASP A 150 15.78 -21.55 13.51
N GLU A 151 16.53 -20.83 14.34
CA GLU A 151 17.78 -20.20 13.93
C GLU A 151 18.83 -21.23 13.46
N ALA A 152 18.80 -22.46 13.99
CA ALA A 152 19.71 -23.52 13.57
C ALA A 152 19.39 -24.00 12.15
N LEU A 153 18.09 -24.10 11.80
CA LEU A 153 17.67 -24.43 10.45
C LEU A 153 18.03 -23.33 9.48
N ILE A 154 17.77 -22.06 9.85
CA ILE A 154 18.11 -20.89 9.03
C ILE A 154 19.60 -20.88 8.71
N ALA A 155 20.47 -21.02 9.73
CA ALA A 155 21.92 -21.05 9.55
C ALA A 155 22.37 -22.19 8.62
N ARG A 156 21.75 -23.38 8.72
CA ARG A 156 22.04 -24.49 7.81
C ARG A 156 21.66 -24.20 6.37
N VAL A 157 20.49 -23.60 6.14
CA VAL A 157 20.03 -23.23 4.81
C VAL A 157 20.94 -22.17 4.20
N GLU A 158 21.31 -21.16 4.96
CA GLU A 158 22.25 -20.11 4.53
C GLU A 158 23.62 -20.71 4.17
N ALA A 159 24.17 -21.55 5.01
CA ALA A 159 25.47 -22.20 4.76
C ALA A 159 25.48 -23.06 3.49
N LEU A 160 24.36 -23.70 3.15
CA LEU A 160 24.23 -24.54 1.98
C LEU A 160 23.94 -23.75 0.69
N GLY A 161 23.21 -22.64 0.78
CA GLY A 161 22.60 -21.97 -0.38
C GLY A 161 23.20 -20.61 -0.73
N ALA A 162 23.61 -19.80 0.25
CA ALA A 162 23.93 -18.39 0.02
C ALA A 162 25.03 -18.17 -1.03
N GLY A 163 26.14 -18.93 -0.96
CA GLY A 163 27.23 -18.81 -1.93
C GLY A 163 26.82 -19.21 -3.35
N LYS A 164 26.06 -20.29 -3.49
CA LYS A 164 25.58 -20.78 -4.77
C LYS A 164 24.60 -19.81 -5.41
N LEU A 165 23.63 -19.30 -4.65
CA LEU A 165 22.67 -18.31 -5.10
C LEU A 165 23.35 -17.00 -5.50
N SER A 166 24.28 -16.51 -4.68
CA SER A 166 25.04 -15.31 -5.01
C SER A 166 25.80 -15.46 -6.33
N ALA A 167 26.45 -16.58 -6.58
CA ALA A 167 27.15 -16.86 -7.84
C ALA A 167 26.18 -16.94 -9.02
N ALA A 168 25.04 -17.62 -8.85
CA ALA A 168 24.01 -17.72 -9.89
C ALA A 168 23.44 -16.35 -10.27
N TYR A 169 23.18 -15.46 -9.32
CA TYR A 169 22.65 -14.11 -9.58
C TYR A 169 23.64 -13.16 -10.26
N GLN A 170 24.94 -13.49 -10.35
CA GLN A 170 25.90 -12.74 -11.19
C GLN A 170 25.74 -13.05 -12.68
N ILE A 171 25.02 -14.10 -13.05
CA ILE A 171 24.80 -14.49 -14.45
C ILE A 171 23.77 -13.50 -15.08
N ARG A 172 24.23 -12.73 -16.09
CA ARG A 172 23.39 -11.72 -16.74
C ARG A 172 22.28 -12.34 -17.61
N ASN A 173 22.59 -13.44 -18.30
CA ASN A 173 21.60 -14.13 -19.13
C ASN A 173 20.52 -14.79 -18.26
N LYS A 174 19.26 -14.44 -18.50
CA LYS A 174 18.12 -14.88 -17.69
C LYS A 174 17.95 -16.41 -17.69
N GLN A 175 18.07 -17.06 -18.86
CA GLN A 175 17.88 -18.51 -18.97
C GLN A 175 18.99 -19.27 -18.25
N ALA A 176 20.26 -18.89 -18.47
CA ALA A 176 21.39 -19.48 -17.78
C ALA A 176 21.32 -19.27 -16.26
N ARG A 177 20.91 -18.09 -15.80
CA ARG A 177 20.69 -17.81 -14.38
C ARG A 177 19.62 -18.72 -13.79
N THR A 178 18.47 -18.88 -14.46
CA THR A 178 17.39 -19.76 -13.99
C THR A 178 17.83 -21.23 -13.89
N GLN A 179 18.72 -21.69 -14.77
CA GLN A 179 19.25 -23.04 -14.73
C GLN A 179 20.29 -23.22 -13.60
N ALA A 180 20.98 -22.15 -13.21
CA ALA A 180 21.99 -22.17 -12.16
C ALA A 180 21.39 -22.04 -10.73
N CYS A 181 20.14 -21.57 -10.61
CA CYS A 181 19.37 -21.53 -9.36
C CYS A 181 18.62 -22.83 -9.11
#